data_39ed634a78df0abd497ae61bdcabe408
#
_entry.id   39ed634a78df0abd497ae61bdcabe408
#
_cell.length_a   1.000
_cell.length_b   1.000
_cell.length_c   1.000
_cell.angle_alpha   90.00
_cell.angle_beta   90.00
_cell.angle_gamma   90.00
#
_symmetry.space_group_name_H-M   'P 1'
#
loop_
_entity.id
_entity.type
_entity.pdbx_description
1 polymer ?
#
loop_
_entity_poly.entity_id
_entity_poly.type
_entity_poly.pdbx_seq_one_letter_code
_entity_poly.pdbx_strand_id
1 'polypeptide(L)'
;ERVDAFVKRGGQFVTTYWSGIVNETDLCHLGGFPGPLRPVLGIWAEEIDGLYDEERNAVSGLAGNEAGLCGPYEVTHLCDLIHLEGARALASYDGDFYAGRPAVTVNEHGTGRAYYVASRNDLAFQRDFFGHLIETLALPRALPALPEGVTAQCRSDGEQEFVFVQNFANAERLVTLPGGHSDMVSGEALSDSLVLPPFGCRVLRRAR
;
A
#
# COMPACT_ATOMS: atom_id res chain seq x y z
N GLU A 1 3.33 16.95 12.63
CA GLU A 1 3.57 16.47 14.01
C GLU A 1 3.12 15.02 14.23
N ARG A 2 1.84 14.63 13.92
CA ARG A 2 1.34 13.27 14.20
C ARG A 2 2.10 12.17 13.44
N VAL A 3 2.34 12.37 12.15
CA VAL A 3 3.11 11.42 11.30
C VAL A 3 4.54 11.32 11.80
N ASP A 4 5.20 12.44 12.05
CA ASP A 4 6.56 12.48 12.60
C ASP A 4 6.67 11.69 13.91
N ALA A 5 5.77 11.96 14.86
CA ALA A 5 5.75 11.24 16.14
C ALA A 5 5.42 9.74 15.98
N PHE A 6 4.56 9.37 15.02
CA PHE A 6 4.22 7.97 14.73
C PHE A 6 5.44 7.21 14.18
N VAL A 7 6.11 7.78 13.20
CA VAL A 7 7.30 7.13 12.60
C VAL A 7 8.44 7.05 13.61
N LYS A 8 8.71 8.13 14.35
CA LYS A 8 9.76 8.12 15.39
C LYS A 8 9.64 7.01 16.43
N ARG A 9 8.39 6.56 16.71
CA ARG A 9 8.12 5.47 17.66
C ARG A 9 8.09 4.07 17.03
N GLY A 10 8.57 3.90 15.81
CA GLY A 10 8.63 2.61 15.12
C GLY A 10 7.51 2.38 14.09
N GLY A 11 6.65 3.37 13.85
CA GLY A 11 5.60 3.27 12.83
C GLY A 11 6.17 3.19 11.42
N GLN A 12 5.45 2.47 10.57
CA GLN A 12 5.74 2.42 9.13
C GLN A 12 4.74 3.34 8.41
N PHE A 13 5.26 4.32 7.68
CA PHE A 13 4.46 5.30 6.97
C PHE A 13 4.72 5.20 5.46
N VAL A 14 3.67 5.07 4.67
CA VAL A 14 3.76 5.09 3.21
C VAL A 14 2.93 6.26 2.70
N THR A 15 3.51 7.06 1.84
CA THR A 15 2.79 8.06 1.06
C THR A 15 3.25 8.06 -0.39
N THR A 16 2.43 8.63 -1.26
CA THR A 16 2.65 8.57 -2.70
C THR A 16 2.88 9.96 -3.27
N TYR A 17 3.18 10.02 -4.56
CA TYR A 17 3.22 11.24 -5.36
C TYR A 17 2.06 12.18 -5.01
N TRP A 18 2.23 13.46 -5.31
CA TRP A 18 1.23 14.51 -5.05
C TRP A 18 0.93 14.75 -3.55
N SER A 19 1.82 14.33 -2.65
CA SER A 19 1.65 14.51 -1.21
C SER A 19 2.34 15.76 -0.69
N GLY A 20 1.69 16.45 0.28
CA GLY A 20 2.27 17.59 0.97
C GLY A 20 2.57 18.81 0.08
N ILE A 21 1.72 19.05 -0.91
CA ILE A 21 1.89 20.15 -1.89
C ILE A 21 1.37 21.45 -1.34
N VAL A 22 0.20 21.43 -0.70
CA VAL A 22 -0.49 22.63 -0.19
C VAL A 22 -0.75 22.54 1.30
N ASN A 23 -0.93 23.71 1.91
CA ASN A 23 -1.36 23.86 3.30
C ASN A 23 -2.91 23.85 3.42
N GLU A 24 -3.42 24.16 4.60
CA GLU A 24 -4.86 24.20 4.92
C GLU A 24 -5.66 25.28 4.19
N THR A 25 -4.99 26.17 3.47
CA THR A 25 -5.62 27.23 2.65
C THR A 25 -5.37 27.04 1.16
N ASP A 26 -4.97 25.82 0.75
CA ASP A 26 -4.61 25.45 -0.63
C ASP A 26 -3.42 26.25 -1.20
N LEU A 27 -2.62 26.89 -0.35
CA LEU A 27 -1.39 27.55 -0.77
C LEU A 27 -0.24 26.56 -0.79
N CYS A 28 0.50 26.51 -1.90
CA CYS A 28 1.68 25.65 -2.05
C CYS A 28 2.72 25.96 -0.96
N HIS A 29 3.29 24.90 -0.39
CA HIS A 29 4.40 25.05 0.56
C HIS A 29 5.61 25.69 -0.13
N LEU A 30 6.10 26.79 0.44
CA LEU A 30 7.34 27.41 -0.02
C LEU A 30 8.54 26.53 0.33
N GLY A 31 9.49 26.41 -0.60
CA GLY A 31 10.70 25.61 -0.41
C GLY A 31 10.61 24.16 -0.89
N GLY A 32 9.53 23.81 -1.60
CA GLY A 32 9.36 22.52 -2.28
C GLY A 32 8.55 21.49 -1.50
N PHE A 33 8.27 20.40 -2.20
CA PHE A 33 7.45 19.27 -1.72
C PHE A 33 8.34 18.19 -1.06
N PRO A 34 7.78 17.33 -0.24
CA PRO A 34 6.42 17.25 0.26
C PRO A 34 6.13 18.10 1.52
N GLY A 35 6.51 19.36 1.51
CA GLY A 35 6.24 20.33 2.57
C GLY A 35 6.66 19.84 3.96
N PRO A 36 5.75 19.80 4.95
CA PRO A 36 6.09 19.37 6.32
C PRO A 36 6.45 17.89 6.46
N LEU A 37 6.26 17.06 5.44
CA LEU A 37 6.67 15.65 5.43
C LEU A 37 8.12 15.44 4.99
N ARG A 38 8.76 16.47 4.42
CA ARG A 38 10.12 16.41 3.89
C ARG A 38 11.14 15.82 4.88
N PRO A 39 11.20 16.25 6.17
CA PRO A 39 12.16 15.67 7.12
C PRO A 39 11.87 14.21 7.47
N VAL A 40 10.60 13.78 7.45
CA VAL A 40 10.18 12.41 7.75
C VAL A 40 10.50 11.49 6.58
N LEU A 41 10.26 11.96 5.35
CA LEU A 41 10.49 11.20 4.12
C LEU A 41 11.95 11.25 3.65
N GLY A 42 12.73 12.24 4.10
CA GLY A 42 14.13 12.42 3.71
C GLY A 42 14.32 12.67 2.21
N ILE A 43 13.36 13.35 1.59
CA ILE A 43 13.37 13.68 0.17
C ILE A 43 12.89 15.10 -0.08
N TRP A 44 13.21 15.61 -1.25
CA TRP A 44 12.67 16.84 -1.83
C TRP A 44 12.19 16.56 -3.25
N ALA A 45 10.95 16.89 -3.55
CA ALA A 45 10.40 16.82 -4.90
C ALA A 45 10.60 18.17 -5.59
N GLU A 46 11.38 18.15 -6.67
CA GLU A 46 11.73 19.31 -7.49
C GLU A 46 10.62 19.66 -8.46
N GLU A 47 10.06 18.66 -9.10
CA GLU A 47 9.12 18.78 -10.20
C GLU A 47 8.14 17.61 -10.20
N ILE A 48 7.00 17.81 -10.83
CA ILE A 48 5.98 16.78 -11.07
C ILE A 48 5.77 16.70 -12.58
N ASP A 49 6.21 15.61 -13.18
CA ASP A 49 6.00 15.36 -14.59
C ASP A 49 4.66 14.67 -14.83
N GLY A 50 3.86 15.24 -15.72
CA GLY A 50 2.55 14.73 -16.11
C GLY A 50 2.59 14.01 -17.44
N LEU A 51 2.42 12.70 -17.44
CA LEU A 51 2.34 11.88 -18.65
C LEU A 51 0.97 12.04 -19.32
N TYR A 52 0.95 12.19 -20.65
CA TYR A 52 -0.29 12.13 -21.45
C TYR A 52 -0.87 10.71 -21.41
N ASP A 53 -2.14 10.58 -21.81
CA ASP A 53 -2.89 9.31 -21.72
C ASP A 53 -2.24 8.16 -22.51
N GLU A 54 -1.53 8.45 -23.60
CA GLU A 54 -0.78 7.51 -24.43
C GLU A 54 0.67 7.26 -23.98
N GLU A 55 1.20 8.09 -23.08
CA GLU A 55 2.58 7.97 -22.61
C GLU A 55 2.69 7.00 -21.45
N ARG A 56 3.83 6.34 -21.39
CA ARG A 56 4.18 5.39 -20.32
C ARG A 56 5.63 5.58 -19.95
N ASN A 57 5.90 5.43 -18.66
CA ASN A 57 7.24 5.20 -18.14
C ASN A 57 7.24 3.86 -17.39
N ALA A 58 8.35 3.48 -16.84
CA ALA A 58 8.48 2.30 -16.02
C ALA A 58 9.37 2.57 -14.81
N VAL A 59 9.22 1.72 -13.78
CA VAL A 59 10.02 1.74 -12.57
C VAL A 59 10.57 0.35 -12.30
N SER A 60 11.88 0.25 -12.12
CA SER A 60 12.56 -1.01 -11.77
C SER A 60 13.22 -0.94 -10.41
N GLY A 61 13.14 -2.06 -9.68
CA GLY A 61 13.78 -2.20 -8.38
C GLY A 61 15.30 -2.18 -8.49
N LEU A 62 15.95 -1.45 -7.58
CA LEU A 62 17.41 -1.43 -7.49
C LEU A 62 17.95 -2.74 -6.92
N ALA A 63 19.14 -3.15 -7.37
CA ALA A 63 19.77 -4.36 -6.86
C ALA A 63 19.95 -4.31 -5.34
N GLY A 64 19.48 -5.36 -4.66
CA GLY A 64 19.55 -5.46 -3.21
C GLY A 64 18.58 -4.54 -2.44
N ASN A 65 17.55 -4.02 -3.10
CA ASN A 65 16.52 -3.25 -2.40
C ASN A 65 15.77 -4.15 -1.39
N GLU A 66 15.47 -3.59 -0.23
CA GLU A 66 14.84 -4.30 0.88
C GLU A 66 13.32 -4.41 0.78
N ALA A 67 12.70 -3.84 -0.25
CA ALA A 67 11.26 -3.88 -0.47
C ALA A 67 10.81 -4.98 -1.43
N GLY A 68 11.73 -5.85 -1.88
CA GLY A 68 11.42 -6.96 -2.79
C GLY A 68 10.95 -6.53 -4.17
N LEU A 69 11.21 -5.28 -4.56
CA LEU A 69 10.82 -4.74 -5.85
C LEU A 69 11.72 -5.30 -6.96
N CYS A 70 11.12 -5.79 -8.02
CA CYS A 70 11.80 -6.26 -9.23
C CYS A 70 11.52 -5.31 -10.40
N GLY A 71 10.33 -5.34 -10.97
CA GLY A 71 9.91 -4.57 -12.13
C GLY A 71 10.33 -5.23 -13.46
N PRO A 72 10.26 -4.52 -14.60
CA PRO A 72 9.71 -3.16 -14.68
C PRO A 72 8.20 -3.12 -14.36
N TYR A 73 7.79 -2.08 -13.65
CA TYR A 73 6.38 -1.77 -13.35
C TYR A 73 5.93 -0.60 -14.19
N GLU A 74 4.77 -0.70 -14.84
CA GLU A 74 4.23 0.38 -15.65
C GLU A 74 3.84 1.59 -14.79
N VAL A 75 4.19 2.78 -15.29
CA VAL A 75 3.86 4.08 -14.69
C VAL A 75 3.00 4.88 -15.64
N THR A 76 1.94 5.49 -15.09
CA THR A 76 1.01 6.35 -15.82
C THR A 76 0.77 7.65 -15.06
N HIS A 77 0.37 8.69 -15.75
CA HIS A 77 -0.15 9.98 -15.27
C HIS A 77 0.88 10.88 -14.59
N LEU A 78 1.51 10.45 -13.51
CA LEU A 78 2.35 11.34 -12.69
C LEU A 78 3.64 10.68 -12.24
N CYS A 79 4.73 11.44 -12.35
CA CYS A 79 6.08 11.11 -11.90
C CYS A 79 6.68 12.29 -11.14
N ASP A 80 6.84 12.20 -9.83
CA ASP A 80 7.58 13.20 -9.07
C ASP A 80 9.08 13.01 -9.24
N LEU A 81 9.79 14.07 -9.59
CA LEU A 81 11.25 14.09 -9.70
C LEU A 81 11.84 14.45 -8.34
N ILE A 82 12.36 13.45 -7.64
CA ILE A 82 12.79 13.58 -6.25
C ILE A 82 14.31 13.56 -6.08
N HIS A 83 14.78 14.32 -5.11
CA HIS A 83 16.14 14.30 -4.59
C HIS A 83 16.17 13.67 -3.21
N LEU A 84 17.23 12.92 -2.92
CA LEU A 84 17.43 12.28 -1.63
C LEU A 84 18.03 13.28 -0.64
N GLU A 85 17.41 13.41 0.53
CA GLU A 85 17.87 14.22 1.67
C GLU A 85 18.03 13.35 2.93
N GLY A 86 18.64 12.19 2.75
CA GLY A 86 18.84 11.18 3.78
C GLY A 86 18.13 9.86 3.50
N ALA A 87 17.07 9.86 2.69
CA ALA A 87 16.42 8.63 2.24
C ALA A 87 17.33 7.79 1.33
N ARG A 88 17.04 6.51 1.20
CA ARG A 88 17.67 5.59 0.25
C ARG A 88 16.67 5.26 -0.87
N ALA A 89 17.17 5.16 -2.11
CA ALA A 89 16.37 4.68 -3.23
C ALA A 89 16.18 3.16 -3.16
N LEU A 90 14.97 2.71 -3.43
CA LEU A 90 14.59 1.29 -3.57
C LEU A 90 14.33 0.92 -5.02
N ALA A 91 13.87 1.88 -5.84
CA ALA A 91 13.62 1.74 -7.26
C ALA A 91 13.89 3.06 -7.98
N SER A 92 14.14 2.98 -9.28
CA SER A 92 14.38 4.13 -10.15
C SER A 92 13.50 4.11 -11.39
N TYR A 93 13.32 5.28 -12.01
CA TYR A 93 12.69 5.40 -13.32
C TYR A 93 13.56 4.79 -14.41
N ASP A 94 12.94 4.13 -15.39
CA ASP A 94 13.63 3.47 -16.49
C ASP A 94 13.74 4.36 -17.73
N GLY A 95 12.83 5.30 -17.91
CA GLY A 95 12.72 6.12 -19.12
C GLY A 95 12.68 7.62 -18.85
N ASP A 96 12.62 8.37 -19.98
CA ASP A 96 12.58 9.81 -20.04
C ASP A 96 13.89 10.50 -19.58
N PHE A 97 13.92 11.85 -19.57
CA PHE A 97 15.10 12.65 -19.19
C PHE A 97 15.51 12.43 -17.72
N TYR A 98 14.64 11.86 -16.91
CA TYR A 98 14.89 11.51 -15.52
C TYR A 98 15.17 10.00 -15.29
N ALA A 99 15.47 9.24 -16.34
CA ALA A 99 15.86 7.84 -16.20
C ALA A 99 17.03 7.68 -15.20
N GLY A 100 16.91 6.68 -14.30
CA GLY A 100 17.85 6.45 -13.23
C GLY A 100 17.62 7.29 -11.96
N ARG A 101 16.74 8.31 -11.98
CA ARG A 101 16.36 9.04 -10.75
C ARG A 101 15.50 8.16 -9.84
N PRO A 102 15.56 8.39 -8.51
CA PRO A 102 14.76 7.64 -7.55
C PRO A 102 13.26 7.76 -7.82
N ALA A 103 12.55 6.63 -7.79
CA ALA A 103 11.09 6.55 -7.95
C ALA A 103 10.40 5.97 -6.72
N VAL A 104 11.10 5.13 -5.94
CA VAL A 104 10.63 4.63 -4.65
C VAL A 104 11.75 4.78 -3.64
N THR A 105 11.44 5.35 -2.48
CA THR A 105 12.46 5.57 -1.43
C THR A 105 12.00 5.10 -0.07
N VAL A 106 12.96 4.89 0.82
CA VAL A 106 12.76 4.65 2.24
C VAL A 106 13.69 5.56 3.06
N ASN A 107 13.15 6.14 4.11
CA ASN A 107 13.89 6.91 5.10
C ASN A 107 13.73 6.29 6.48
N GLU A 108 14.82 6.09 7.19
CA GLU A 108 14.80 5.73 8.61
C GLU A 108 14.62 7.00 9.44
N HIS A 109 13.55 7.05 10.24
CA HIS A 109 13.23 8.22 11.05
C HIS A 109 12.86 7.81 12.47
N GLY A 110 13.78 8.06 13.41
CA GLY A 110 13.71 7.50 14.75
C GLY A 110 13.90 5.98 14.72
N THR A 111 12.91 5.22 15.18
CA THR A 111 12.91 3.75 15.12
C THR A 111 12.00 3.18 14.04
N GLY A 112 11.32 4.03 13.28
CA GLY A 112 10.42 3.65 12.21
C GLY A 112 10.94 3.99 10.83
N ARG A 113 10.10 3.79 9.82
CA ARG A 113 10.42 4.01 8.41
C ARG A 113 9.33 4.77 7.69
N ALA A 114 9.74 5.63 6.78
CA ALA A 114 8.84 6.36 5.89
C ALA A 114 9.20 6.06 4.44
N TYR A 115 8.20 5.65 3.67
CA TYR A 115 8.33 5.31 2.26
C TYR A 115 7.64 6.36 1.40
N TYR A 116 8.27 6.70 0.29
CA TYR A 116 7.67 7.55 -0.73
C TYR A 116 7.65 6.82 -2.07
N VAL A 117 6.46 6.76 -2.67
CA VAL A 117 6.25 6.20 -4.02
C VAL A 117 5.97 7.37 -4.95
N ALA A 118 6.97 7.76 -5.73
CA ALA A 118 6.99 9.02 -6.50
C ALA A 118 6.15 8.96 -7.79
N SER A 119 5.48 7.84 -8.09
CA SER A 119 4.73 7.67 -9.34
C SER A 119 3.49 6.82 -9.18
N ARG A 120 2.59 6.92 -10.17
CA ARG A 120 1.41 6.07 -10.24
C ARG A 120 1.74 4.76 -10.95
N ASN A 121 2.00 3.74 -10.16
CA ASN A 121 2.39 2.43 -10.64
C ASN A 121 1.20 1.48 -10.80
N ASP A 122 1.41 0.44 -11.60
CA ASP A 122 0.45 -0.62 -11.90
C ASP A 122 0.10 -1.53 -10.70
N LEU A 123 -0.79 -2.49 -10.94
CA LEU A 123 -1.22 -3.43 -9.91
C LEU A 123 -0.12 -4.43 -9.52
N ALA A 124 0.82 -4.74 -10.42
CA ALA A 124 1.93 -5.63 -10.11
C ALA A 124 2.83 -5.00 -9.04
N PHE A 125 3.18 -3.71 -9.21
CA PHE A 125 3.89 -2.94 -8.18
C PHE A 125 3.15 -2.96 -6.83
N GLN A 126 1.83 -2.69 -6.85
CA GLN A 126 1.04 -2.64 -5.61
C GLN A 126 1.09 -3.98 -4.86
N ARG A 127 0.99 -5.09 -5.59
CA ARG A 127 1.07 -6.45 -5.01
C ARG A 127 2.44 -6.74 -4.41
N ASP A 128 3.49 -6.42 -5.13
CA ASP A 128 4.86 -6.69 -4.68
C ASP A 128 5.22 -5.82 -3.48
N PHE A 129 5.03 -4.51 -3.58
CA PHE A 129 5.40 -3.56 -2.55
C PHE A 129 4.59 -3.74 -1.26
N PHE A 130 3.26 -3.70 -1.34
CA PHE A 130 2.42 -3.86 -0.15
C PHE A 130 2.39 -5.29 0.36
N GLY A 131 2.51 -6.29 -0.53
CA GLY A 131 2.67 -7.69 -0.16
C GLY A 131 3.90 -7.90 0.71
N HIS A 132 5.05 -7.36 0.28
CA HIS A 132 6.29 -7.38 1.05
C HIS A 132 6.15 -6.70 2.42
N LEU A 133 5.54 -5.51 2.47
CA LEU A 133 5.31 -4.81 3.74
C LEU A 133 4.40 -5.59 4.69
N ILE A 134 3.31 -6.17 4.19
CA ILE A 134 2.37 -6.97 4.98
C ILE A 134 3.09 -8.18 5.60
N GLU A 135 3.93 -8.86 4.84
CA GLU A 135 4.68 -10.02 5.32
C GLU A 135 5.80 -9.64 6.29
N THR A 136 6.60 -8.64 5.95
CA THR A 136 7.72 -8.18 6.79
C THR A 136 7.25 -7.66 8.14
N LEU A 137 6.11 -6.96 8.16
CA LEU A 137 5.51 -6.42 9.38
C LEU A 137 4.61 -7.43 10.10
N ALA A 138 4.46 -8.64 9.57
CA ALA A 138 3.56 -9.67 10.09
C ALA A 138 2.15 -9.12 10.39
N LEU A 139 1.61 -8.31 9.46
CA LEU A 139 0.31 -7.70 9.66
C LEU A 139 -0.79 -8.77 9.71
N PRO A 140 -1.70 -8.69 10.70
CA PRO A 140 -2.75 -9.67 10.84
C PRO A 140 -3.70 -9.65 9.63
N ARG A 141 -4.04 -10.82 9.13
CA ARG A 141 -5.01 -11.01 8.04
C ARG A 141 -6.34 -11.45 8.62
N ALA A 142 -7.44 -10.96 8.07
CA ALA A 142 -8.78 -11.40 8.46
C ALA A 142 -8.98 -12.90 8.18
N LEU A 143 -8.48 -13.37 7.02
CA LEU A 143 -8.41 -14.78 6.62
C LEU A 143 -7.03 -15.05 6.00
N PRO A 144 -6.49 -16.27 6.12
CA PRO A 144 -5.12 -16.60 5.71
C PRO A 144 -4.90 -16.49 4.20
N ALA A 145 -5.89 -16.86 3.40
CA ALA A 145 -5.84 -16.79 1.94
C ALA A 145 -7.23 -16.44 1.38
N LEU A 146 -7.24 -15.65 0.31
CA LEU A 146 -8.45 -15.27 -0.39
C LEU A 146 -8.29 -15.54 -1.89
N PRO A 147 -9.30 -16.10 -2.57
CA PRO A 147 -9.30 -16.21 -4.03
C PRO A 147 -9.42 -14.82 -4.67
N GLU A 148 -9.02 -14.73 -5.92
CA GLU A 148 -9.14 -13.48 -6.69
C GLU A 148 -10.59 -12.98 -6.73
N GLY A 149 -10.74 -11.65 -6.52
CA GLY A 149 -12.03 -10.97 -6.46
C GLY A 149 -12.75 -11.09 -5.12
N VAL A 150 -12.16 -11.75 -4.12
CA VAL A 150 -12.72 -11.80 -2.76
C VAL A 150 -11.92 -10.92 -1.82
N THR A 151 -12.63 -10.18 -0.97
CA THR A 151 -12.04 -9.41 0.14
C THR A 151 -12.55 -9.91 1.47
N ALA A 152 -11.74 -9.74 2.52
CA ALA A 152 -12.16 -9.99 3.89
C ALA A 152 -11.66 -8.89 4.82
N GLN A 153 -12.54 -8.42 5.70
CA GLN A 153 -12.23 -7.42 6.72
C GLN A 153 -12.66 -7.94 8.08
N CYS A 154 -11.89 -7.63 9.12
CA CYS A 154 -12.19 -8.03 10.48
C CYS A 154 -12.53 -6.82 11.36
N ARG A 155 -13.49 -7.00 12.25
CA ARG A 155 -13.80 -6.09 13.38
C ARG A 155 -13.90 -6.93 14.64
N SER A 156 -13.55 -6.33 15.78
CA SER A 156 -13.66 -7.00 17.08
C SER A 156 -14.36 -6.10 18.08
N ASP A 157 -15.15 -6.69 18.95
CA ASP A 157 -15.71 -6.03 20.14
C ASP A 157 -14.87 -6.28 21.41
N GLY A 158 -13.76 -7.03 21.27
CA GLY A 158 -12.88 -7.41 22.36
C GLY A 158 -13.00 -8.89 22.76
N GLU A 159 -14.17 -9.49 22.61
CA GLU A 159 -14.46 -10.90 22.92
C GLU A 159 -14.60 -11.75 21.66
N GLN A 160 -15.18 -11.16 20.63
CA GLN A 160 -15.48 -11.80 19.36
C GLN A 160 -14.89 -11.03 18.20
N GLU A 161 -14.67 -11.74 17.11
CA GLU A 161 -14.30 -11.17 15.83
C GLU A 161 -15.40 -11.41 14.80
N PHE A 162 -15.67 -10.38 14.02
CA PHE A 162 -16.63 -10.37 12.93
C PHE A 162 -15.86 -10.21 11.61
N VAL A 163 -15.93 -11.22 10.77
CA VAL A 163 -15.22 -11.24 9.47
C VAL A 163 -16.23 -11.02 8.36
N PHE A 164 -16.11 -9.90 7.68
CA PHE A 164 -16.92 -9.53 6.52
C PHE A 164 -16.23 -10.05 5.27
N VAL A 165 -16.82 -11.04 4.62
CA VAL A 165 -16.27 -11.66 3.41
C VAL A 165 -17.15 -11.29 2.22
N GLN A 166 -16.56 -10.74 1.17
CA GLN A 166 -17.27 -10.20 0.02
C GLN A 166 -16.64 -10.70 -1.28
N ASN A 167 -17.47 -11.23 -2.18
CA ASN A 167 -17.08 -11.65 -3.51
C ASN A 167 -17.47 -10.57 -4.52
N PHE A 168 -16.51 -9.94 -5.17
CA PHE A 168 -16.71 -8.96 -6.23
C PHE A 168 -16.61 -9.55 -7.64
N ALA A 169 -16.38 -10.86 -7.76
CA ALA A 169 -16.34 -11.53 -9.06
C ALA A 169 -17.74 -11.94 -9.51
N ASN A 170 -17.96 -11.92 -10.82
CA ASN A 170 -19.16 -12.50 -11.45
C ASN A 170 -19.03 -14.02 -11.62
N ALA A 171 -18.55 -14.70 -10.56
CA ALA A 171 -18.42 -16.14 -10.49
C ALA A 171 -18.42 -16.58 -9.02
N GLU A 172 -18.83 -17.81 -8.79
CA GLU A 172 -18.74 -18.43 -7.46
C GLU A 172 -17.28 -18.51 -6.98
N ARG A 173 -17.06 -18.32 -5.69
CA ARG A 173 -15.74 -18.43 -5.05
C ARG A 173 -15.80 -19.31 -3.81
N LEU A 174 -14.85 -20.22 -3.72
CA LEU A 174 -14.62 -21.02 -2.52
C LEU A 174 -13.57 -20.31 -1.65
N VAL A 175 -13.94 -20.00 -0.42
CA VAL A 175 -13.07 -19.37 0.58
C VAL A 175 -12.73 -20.39 1.64
N THR A 176 -11.44 -20.62 1.86
CA THR A 176 -10.96 -21.49 2.96
C THR A 176 -11.07 -20.75 4.29
N LEU A 177 -11.64 -21.40 5.29
CA LEU A 177 -11.77 -20.89 6.64
C LEU A 177 -10.86 -21.67 7.60
N PRO A 178 -10.22 -21.03 8.57
CA PRO A 178 -9.40 -21.72 9.58
C PRO A 178 -10.20 -22.45 10.67
N GLY A 179 -11.50 -22.70 10.44
CA GLY A 179 -12.40 -23.33 11.40
C GLY A 179 -12.97 -22.37 12.46
N GLY A 180 -13.98 -22.85 13.21
CA GLY A 180 -14.56 -22.12 14.33
C GLY A 180 -15.38 -20.89 13.97
N HIS A 181 -15.83 -20.75 12.73
CA HIS A 181 -16.68 -19.66 12.28
C HIS A 181 -18.17 -20.06 12.33
N SER A 182 -19.04 -19.09 12.58
CA SER A 182 -20.48 -19.21 12.35
C SER A 182 -20.98 -18.05 11.50
N ASP A 183 -21.92 -18.33 10.59
CA ASP A 183 -22.60 -17.29 9.83
C ASP A 183 -23.54 -16.50 10.74
N MET A 184 -23.42 -15.19 10.76
CA MET A 184 -24.20 -14.31 11.66
C MET A 184 -25.67 -14.24 11.29
N VAL A 185 -26.04 -14.50 10.03
CA VAL A 185 -27.41 -14.38 9.54
C VAL A 185 -28.17 -15.71 9.70
N SER A 186 -27.57 -16.81 9.27
CA SER A 186 -28.19 -18.14 9.36
C SER A 186 -27.96 -18.84 10.70
N GLY A 187 -26.92 -18.46 11.45
CA GLY A 187 -26.46 -19.17 12.65
C GLY A 187 -25.72 -20.49 12.36
N GLU A 188 -25.51 -20.83 11.10
CA GLU A 188 -24.84 -22.04 10.67
C GLU A 188 -23.36 -22.05 11.11
N ALA A 189 -22.92 -23.16 11.69
CA ALA A 189 -21.52 -23.38 11.99
C ALA A 189 -20.76 -23.79 10.72
N LEU A 190 -19.69 -23.07 10.43
CA LEU A 190 -18.84 -23.30 9.27
C LEU A 190 -17.50 -23.89 9.71
N SER A 191 -17.08 -25.01 9.13
CA SER A 191 -15.83 -25.68 9.52
C SER A 191 -14.62 -25.18 8.74
N ASP A 192 -14.54 -25.53 7.45
CA ASP A 192 -13.28 -25.41 6.70
C ASP A 192 -13.38 -24.54 5.46
N SER A 193 -14.60 -24.26 5.00
CA SER A 193 -14.82 -23.48 3.79
C SER A 193 -16.18 -22.80 3.73
N LEU A 194 -16.27 -21.81 2.89
CA LEU A 194 -17.47 -21.04 2.58
C LEU A 194 -17.57 -20.84 1.07
N VAL A 195 -18.71 -21.18 0.49
CA VAL A 195 -19.02 -20.89 -0.91
C VAL A 195 -19.75 -19.53 -0.96
N LEU A 196 -19.19 -18.59 -1.73
CA LEU A 196 -19.81 -17.31 -2.01
C LEU A 196 -20.32 -17.28 -3.44
N PRO A 197 -21.63 -17.03 -3.66
CA PRO A 197 -22.15 -16.82 -5.00
C PRO A 197 -21.54 -15.58 -5.65
N PRO A 198 -21.73 -15.38 -6.97
CA PRO A 198 -21.36 -14.13 -7.64
C PRO A 198 -21.91 -12.92 -6.88
N PHE A 199 -21.06 -11.92 -6.60
CA PHE A 199 -21.38 -10.72 -5.84
C PHE A 199 -21.97 -10.97 -4.44
N GLY A 200 -21.79 -12.18 -3.90
CA GLY A 200 -22.27 -12.56 -2.58
C GLY A 200 -21.42 -12.04 -1.43
N CYS A 201 -22.04 -11.91 -0.27
CA CYS A 201 -21.34 -11.56 0.96
C CYS A 201 -21.79 -12.43 2.13
N ARG A 202 -20.92 -12.57 3.14
CA ARG A 202 -21.22 -13.18 4.44
C ARG A 202 -20.57 -12.41 5.55
N VAL A 203 -21.22 -12.39 6.71
CA VAL A 203 -20.64 -11.91 7.96
C VAL A 203 -20.46 -13.11 8.88
N LEU A 204 -19.22 -13.42 9.16
CA LEU A 204 -18.84 -14.57 9.99
C LEU A 204 -18.44 -14.07 11.39
N ARG A 205 -18.71 -14.88 12.38
CA ARG A 205 -18.33 -14.66 13.77
C ARG A 205 -17.41 -15.79 14.23
N ARG A 206 -16.35 -15.45 14.96
CA ARG A 206 -15.47 -16.40 15.66
C ARG A 206 -15.07 -15.86 17.03
N ALA A 207 -14.72 -16.74 17.96
CA ALA A 207 -14.07 -16.34 19.20
C ALA A 207 -12.67 -15.76 18.90
N ARG A 208 -12.25 -14.82 19.68
CA ARG A 208 -10.92 -14.19 19.56
C ARG A 208 -9.85 -15.06 20.19
#